data_5e7c310f147a02fa0079b71a8506a344
#
_entry.id   5e7c310f147a02fa0079b71a8506a344
#
_cell.length_a   1.000
_cell.length_b   1.000
_cell.length_c   1.000
_cell.angle_alpha   90.00
_cell.angle_beta   90.00
_cell.angle_gamma   90.00
#
_symmetry.space_group_name_H-M   'P 1'
#
loop_
_entity.id
_entity.type
_entity.pdbx_description
1 polymer ?
#
loop_
_entity_poly.entity_id
_entity_poly.type
_entity_poly.pdbx_seq_one_letter_code
_entity_poly.pdbx_strand_id
1 'polypeptide(L)'
;MLRIYTRVLAVVLALIGVAALAGILWVGPAAGVLYLISAGIVAYAGSSEREPDVVRTVVGGVGLLFWISGLLLAVIMGALGFPYEGRFWEVGLWHAALGALSVSCAVLLPCADE
;
A
#
# COMPACT_ATOMS: atom_id res chain seq x y z
N MET A 1 -12.78 -13.59 2.54
CA MET A 1 -12.70 -12.14 2.84
C MET A 1 -11.33 -11.57 2.53
N LEU A 2 -10.25 -12.18 3.02
CA LEU A 2 -8.91 -11.65 2.78
C LEU A 2 -8.54 -11.65 1.29
N ARG A 3 -8.88 -12.67 0.52
CA ARG A 3 -8.59 -12.68 -0.92
C ARG A 3 -9.34 -11.59 -1.67
N ILE A 4 -10.57 -11.32 -1.29
CA ILE A 4 -11.35 -10.23 -1.88
C ILE A 4 -10.70 -8.90 -1.57
N TYR A 5 -10.32 -8.68 -0.31
CA TYR A 5 -9.58 -7.49 0.08
C TYR A 5 -8.28 -7.35 -0.73
N THR A 6 -7.54 -8.45 -0.88
CA THR A 6 -6.27 -8.46 -1.61
C THR A 6 -6.46 -8.04 -3.07
N ARG A 7 -7.49 -8.56 -3.72
CA ARG A 7 -7.81 -8.18 -5.10
C ARG A 7 -8.22 -6.72 -5.23
N VAL A 8 -9.05 -6.25 -4.29
CA VAL A 8 -9.44 -4.84 -4.25
C VAL A 8 -8.23 -3.95 -4.01
N LEU A 9 -7.37 -4.35 -3.08
CA LEU A 9 -6.14 -3.61 -2.80
C LEU A 9 -5.25 -3.54 -4.04
N ALA A 10 -5.10 -4.62 -4.78
CA ALA A 10 -4.30 -4.62 -6.01
C ALA A 10 -4.83 -3.62 -7.03
N VAL A 11 -6.14 -3.57 -7.21
CA VAL A 11 -6.77 -2.61 -8.13
C VAL A 11 -6.54 -1.18 -7.65
N VAL A 12 -6.74 -0.92 -6.37
CA VAL A 12 -6.53 0.42 -5.79
C VAL A 12 -5.08 0.86 -5.98
N LEU A 13 -4.13 0.00 -5.66
CA LEU A 13 -2.70 0.32 -5.82
C LEU A 13 -2.34 0.56 -7.28
N ALA A 14 -2.89 -0.22 -8.20
CA ALA A 14 -2.64 -0.04 -9.63
C ALA A 14 -3.20 1.30 -10.12
N LEU A 15 -4.41 1.67 -9.69
CA LEU A 15 -5.01 2.94 -10.07
C LEU A 15 -4.21 4.13 -9.53
N ILE A 16 -3.77 4.06 -8.28
CA ILE A 16 -2.92 5.09 -7.68
C ILE A 16 -1.60 5.19 -8.45
N GLY A 17 -0.98 4.05 -8.76
CA GLY A 17 0.28 4.02 -9.49
C GLY A 17 0.18 4.64 -10.87
N VAL A 18 -0.84 4.27 -11.63
CA VAL A 18 -1.09 4.83 -12.96
C VAL A 18 -1.36 6.33 -12.88
N ALA A 19 -2.18 6.76 -11.94
CA ALA A 19 -2.49 8.19 -11.76
C ALA A 19 -1.23 8.99 -11.41
N ALA A 20 -0.35 8.43 -10.57
CA ALA A 20 0.91 9.09 -10.20
C ALA A 20 1.84 9.20 -11.41
N LEU A 21 1.96 8.16 -12.24
CA LEU A 21 2.78 8.19 -13.45
C LEU A 21 2.22 9.15 -14.49
N ALA A 22 0.90 9.26 -14.58
CA ALA A 22 0.25 10.18 -15.50
C ALA A 22 0.32 11.64 -15.04
N GLY A 23 0.85 11.92 -13.85
CA GLY A 23 0.95 13.28 -13.32
C GLY A 23 -0.34 13.81 -12.71
N ILE A 24 -1.37 12.97 -12.60
CA ILE A 24 -2.64 13.36 -11.97
C ILE A 24 -2.47 13.55 -10.47
N LEU A 25 -1.67 12.67 -9.87
CA LEU A 25 -1.30 12.78 -8.46
C LEU A 25 0.09 13.37 -8.34
N TRP A 26 0.27 14.27 -7.39
CA TRP A 26 1.53 14.97 -7.19
C TRP A 26 2.53 14.24 -6.30
N VAL A 27 2.35 12.93 -6.13
CA VAL A 27 3.28 12.06 -5.37
C VAL A 27 4.55 11.73 -6.13
N GLY A 28 4.60 11.98 -7.44
CA GLY A 28 5.75 11.76 -8.27
C GLY A 28 5.83 10.39 -8.93
N PRO A 29 6.60 10.26 -10.01
CA PRO A 29 6.68 9.00 -10.78
C PRO A 29 7.35 7.86 -10.01
N ALA A 30 8.30 8.15 -9.12
CA ALA A 30 8.94 7.12 -8.32
C ALA A 30 7.93 6.42 -7.41
N ALA A 31 7.05 7.18 -6.77
CA ALA A 31 5.97 6.61 -5.96
C ALA A 31 5.01 5.79 -6.83
N GLY A 32 4.70 6.28 -8.03
CA GLY A 32 3.87 5.54 -8.98
C GLY A 32 4.42 4.17 -9.31
N VAL A 33 5.71 4.08 -9.57
CA VAL A 33 6.39 2.80 -9.84
C VAL A 33 6.29 1.87 -8.63
N LEU A 34 6.52 2.38 -7.43
CA LEU A 34 6.40 1.58 -6.21
C LEU A 34 4.97 1.04 -6.03
N TYR A 35 3.97 1.87 -6.26
CA TYR A 35 2.58 1.43 -6.19
C TYR A 35 2.26 0.33 -7.21
N LEU A 36 2.77 0.46 -8.44
CA LEU A 36 2.55 -0.55 -9.48
C LEU A 36 3.23 -1.88 -9.15
N ILE A 37 4.46 -1.84 -8.65
CA ILE A 37 5.17 -3.04 -8.20
C ILE A 37 4.39 -3.71 -7.07
N SER A 38 3.97 -2.94 -6.10
CA SER A 38 3.16 -3.45 -4.98
C SER A 38 1.85 -4.03 -5.46
N ALA A 39 1.19 -3.39 -6.43
CA ALA A 39 -0.04 -3.90 -7.03
C ALA A 39 0.18 -5.26 -7.68
N GLY A 40 1.28 -5.43 -8.40
CA GLY A 40 1.62 -6.71 -9.03
C GLY A 40 1.83 -7.82 -8.00
N ILE A 41 2.56 -7.53 -6.94
CA ILE A 41 2.82 -8.49 -5.87
C ILE A 41 1.51 -8.88 -5.17
N VAL A 42 0.69 -7.90 -4.86
CA VAL A 42 -0.60 -8.14 -4.19
C VAL A 42 -1.56 -8.90 -5.10
N ALA A 43 -1.59 -8.57 -6.39
CA ALA A 43 -2.41 -9.28 -7.37
C ALA A 43 -2.01 -10.77 -7.47
N TYR A 44 -0.70 -11.03 -7.48
CA TYR A 44 -0.20 -12.40 -7.47
C TYR A 44 -0.69 -13.15 -6.24
N ALA A 45 -0.58 -12.54 -5.07
CA ALA A 45 -1.04 -13.16 -3.82
C ALA A 45 -2.56 -13.37 -3.81
N GLY A 46 -3.32 -12.48 -4.43
CA GLY A 46 -4.77 -12.57 -4.49
C GLY A 46 -5.32 -13.56 -5.50
N SER A 47 -4.46 -14.21 -6.29
CA SER A 47 -4.91 -15.23 -7.23
C SER A 47 -5.47 -16.44 -6.48
N SER A 48 -6.48 -17.09 -7.06
CA SER A 48 -7.24 -18.14 -6.38
C SER A 48 -6.42 -19.37 -6.00
N GLU A 49 -5.27 -19.54 -6.59
CA GLU A 49 -4.44 -20.73 -6.38
C GLU A 49 -3.41 -20.57 -5.26
N ARG A 50 -3.30 -19.36 -4.69
CA ARG A 50 -2.34 -19.12 -3.62
C ARG A 50 -2.87 -19.61 -2.29
N GLU A 51 -1.98 -20.21 -1.49
CA GLU A 51 -2.32 -20.66 -0.15
C GLU A 51 -2.66 -19.48 0.76
N PRO A 52 -3.55 -19.68 1.75
CA PRO A 52 -3.90 -18.61 2.68
C PRO A 52 -2.70 -17.97 3.37
N ASP A 53 -1.68 -18.76 3.72
CA ASP A 53 -0.49 -18.25 4.38
C ASP A 53 0.29 -17.29 3.48
N VAL A 54 0.35 -17.59 2.18
CA VAL A 54 1.01 -16.72 1.21
C VAL A 54 0.26 -15.38 1.10
N VAL A 55 -1.07 -15.45 0.98
CA VAL A 55 -1.91 -14.25 0.91
C VAL A 55 -1.70 -13.37 2.13
N ARG A 56 -1.79 -13.97 3.30
CA ARG A 56 -1.64 -13.26 4.57
C ARG A 56 -0.26 -12.64 4.73
N THR A 57 0.78 -13.39 4.39
CA THR A 57 2.16 -12.91 4.47
C THR A 57 2.41 -11.75 3.52
N VAL A 58 1.93 -11.85 2.28
CA VAL A 58 2.14 -10.80 1.28
C VAL A 58 1.37 -9.53 1.67
N VAL A 59 0.09 -9.65 2.01
CA VAL A 59 -0.73 -8.49 2.37
C VAL A 59 -0.19 -7.83 3.64
N GLY A 60 0.15 -8.64 4.64
CA GLY A 60 0.74 -8.14 5.89
C GLY A 60 2.10 -7.48 5.66
N GLY A 61 2.95 -8.10 4.85
CA GLY A 61 4.27 -7.57 4.53
C GLY A 61 4.22 -6.26 3.76
N VAL A 62 3.41 -6.20 2.72
CA VAL A 62 3.21 -4.96 1.95
C VAL A 62 2.62 -3.87 2.84
N GLY A 63 1.63 -4.24 3.65
CA GLY A 63 1.01 -3.30 4.58
C GLY A 63 2.01 -2.76 5.60
N LEU A 64 2.85 -3.62 6.16
CA LEU A 64 3.87 -3.23 7.12
C LEU A 64 4.89 -2.29 6.49
N LEU A 65 5.34 -2.58 5.27
CA LEU A 65 6.25 -1.71 4.55
C LEU A 65 5.65 -0.33 4.30
N PHE A 66 4.39 -0.28 3.89
CA PHE A 66 3.70 0.98 3.66
C PHE A 66 3.52 1.76 4.95
N TRP A 67 3.16 1.08 6.03
CA TRP A 67 2.98 1.71 7.33
C TRP A 67 4.28 2.34 7.83
N ILE A 68 5.36 1.55 7.85
CA ILE A 68 6.66 2.02 8.33
C ILE A 68 7.21 3.12 7.42
N SER A 69 7.21 2.93 6.11
CA SER A 69 7.73 3.92 5.18
C SER A 69 6.91 5.21 5.19
N GLY A 70 5.60 5.10 5.35
CA GLY A 70 4.73 6.27 5.47
C GLY A 70 5.00 7.08 6.72
N LEU A 71 5.16 6.40 7.87
CA LEU A 71 5.49 7.07 9.12
C LEU A 71 6.87 7.70 9.07
N LEU A 72 7.86 7.00 8.52
CA LEU A 72 9.20 7.54 8.36
C LEU A 72 9.21 8.77 7.46
N LEU A 73 8.49 8.74 6.35
CA LEU A 73 8.38 9.88 5.46
C LEU A 73 7.78 11.09 6.18
N ALA A 74 6.69 10.89 6.91
CA ALA A 74 6.04 11.96 7.65
C ALA A 74 6.96 12.55 8.72
N VAL A 75 7.66 11.69 9.47
CA VAL A 75 8.57 12.12 10.54
C VAL A 75 9.77 12.85 9.96
N ILE A 76 10.40 12.31 8.92
CA ILE A 76 11.59 12.90 8.31
C ILE A 76 11.26 14.28 7.73
N MET A 77 10.15 14.40 7.02
CA MET A 77 9.74 15.67 6.45
C MET A 77 9.46 16.71 7.53
N GLY A 78 8.82 16.31 8.62
CA GLY A 78 8.59 17.20 9.75
C GLY A 78 9.89 17.62 10.44
N ALA A 79 10.79 16.64 10.69
CA ALA A 79 12.05 16.90 11.38
C ALA A 79 13.01 17.80 10.60
N LEU A 80 13.00 17.68 9.26
CA LEU A 80 13.84 18.50 8.41
C LEU A 80 13.27 19.90 8.15
N GLY A 81 12.08 20.17 8.65
CA GLY A 81 11.47 21.47 8.51
C GLY A 81 11.03 21.81 7.10
N PHE A 82 10.79 20.81 6.27
CA PHE A 82 10.26 21.06 4.93
C PHE A 82 8.91 21.76 5.02
N PRO A 83 8.68 22.76 4.18
CA PRO A 83 7.40 23.47 4.19
C PRO A 83 6.28 22.49 3.83
N TYR A 84 5.21 22.55 4.58
CA TYR A 84 4.05 21.68 4.37
C TYR A 84 3.29 21.96 3.09
N GLU A 85 3.67 22.98 2.37
CA GLU A 85 3.14 23.31 1.07
C GLU A 85 3.26 22.18 0.06
N GLY A 86 4.28 21.32 0.24
CA GLY A 86 4.49 20.17 -0.63
C GLY A 86 3.63 18.96 -0.31
N ARG A 87 2.88 18.97 0.76
CA ARG A 87 1.99 17.88 1.19
C ARG A 87 2.68 16.52 1.36
N PHE A 88 3.99 16.49 1.47
CA PHE A 88 4.71 15.22 1.60
C PHE A 88 4.32 14.45 2.86
N TRP A 89 4.03 15.17 3.94
CA TRP A 89 3.58 14.55 5.16
C TRP A 89 2.18 13.91 5.01
N GLU A 90 1.31 14.51 4.20
CA GLU A 90 0.00 13.91 3.89
C GLU A 90 0.17 12.60 3.13
N VAL A 91 1.08 12.57 2.16
CA VAL A 91 1.41 11.34 1.44
C VAL A 91 1.90 10.26 2.40
N GLY A 92 2.80 10.63 3.32
CA GLY A 92 3.28 9.70 4.34
C GLY A 92 2.15 9.16 5.21
N LEU A 93 1.22 10.01 5.64
CA LEU A 93 0.07 9.59 6.44
C LEU A 93 -0.87 8.67 5.65
N TRP A 94 -1.09 8.94 4.37
CA TRP A 94 -1.89 8.07 3.50
C TRP A 94 -1.26 6.70 3.36
N HIS A 95 0.05 6.64 3.13
CA HIS A 95 0.79 5.39 3.06
C HIS A 95 0.67 4.61 4.37
N ALA A 96 0.86 5.31 5.50
CA ALA A 96 0.76 4.69 6.81
C ALA A 96 -0.65 4.16 7.09
N ALA A 97 -1.67 4.93 6.73
CA ALA A 97 -3.06 4.51 6.91
C ALA A 97 -3.40 3.28 6.07
N LEU A 98 -3.00 3.28 4.80
CA LEU A 98 -3.21 2.14 3.91
C LEU A 98 -2.45 0.91 4.42
N GLY A 99 -1.23 1.10 4.88
CA GLY A 99 -0.43 0.04 5.46
C GLY A 99 -1.05 -0.54 6.72
N ALA A 100 -1.50 0.31 7.64
CA ALA A 100 -2.15 -0.12 8.87
C ALA A 100 -3.43 -0.90 8.57
N LEU A 101 -4.23 -0.44 7.61
CA LEU A 101 -5.43 -1.15 7.18
C LEU A 101 -5.08 -2.54 6.63
N SER A 102 -4.05 -2.63 5.80
CA SER A 102 -3.63 -3.89 5.19
C SER A 102 -3.11 -4.88 6.23
N VAL A 103 -2.31 -4.43 7.18
CA VAL A 103 -1.85 -5.27 8.29
C VAL A 103 -3.04 -5.77 9.12
N SER A 104 -3.97 -4.89 9.45
CA SER A 104 -5.16 -5.24 10.21
C SER A 104 -6.00 -6.29 9.48
N CYS A 105 -6.20 -6.12 8.19
CA CYS A 105 -6.94 -7.08 7.38
C CYS A 105 -6.21 -8.42 7.30
N ALA A 106 -4.89 -8.40 7.17
CA ALA A 106 -4.09 -9.64 7.14
C ALA A 106 -4.20 -10.43 8.44
N VAL A 107 -4.30 -9.75 9.56
CA VAL A 107 -4.42 -10.40 10.87
C VAL A 107 -5.84 -10.85 11.16
N LEU A 108 -6.83 -10.03 10.82
CA LEU A 108 -8.20 -10.20 11.29
C LEU A 108 -9.13 -10.93 10.32
N LEU A 109 -8.89 -10.81 9.00
CA LEU A 109 -9.81 -11.37 8.02
C LEU A 109 -9.52 -12.85 7.77
N PRO A 110 -10.58 -13.68 7.68
CA PRO A 110 -10.41 -15.07 7.29
C PRO A 110 -10.10 -15.20 5.81
N CYS A 111 -9.29 -16.17 5.45
CA CYS A 111 -8.92 -16.46 4.07
C CYS A 111 -9.41 -17.83 3.59
N ALA A 112 -9.79 -18.69 4.52
CA ALA A 112 -9.98 -20.12 4.27
C ALA A 112 -11.12 -20.46 3.32
N ASP A 113 -12.12 -19.61 3.20
CA ASP A 113 -13.35 -19.90 2.45
C ASP A 113 -13.36 -19.29 1.06
N GLU A 114 -12.23 -18.85 0.62
CA GLU A 114 -12.12 -18.17 -0.66
C GLU A 114 -11.18 -18.89 -1.64
#